data_5a37c2d0f0ee438d436c2d231fd6faa2
#
_entry.id   5a37c2d0f0ee438d436c2d231fd6faa2
#
_cell.length_a   1.000
_cell.length_b   1.000
_cell.length_c   1.000
_cell.angle_alpha   90.00
_cell.angle_beta   90.00
_cell.angle_gamma   90.00
#
_symmetry.space_group_name_H-M   'P 1'
#
loop_
_entity.id
_entity.type
_entity.pdbx_description
1 polymer ?
#
loop_
_entity_poly.entity_id
_entity_poly.type
_entity_poly.pdbx_seq_one_letter_code
_entity_poly.pdbx_strand_id
1 'polypeptide(L)'
;MSKLFQPLRLPNGEVLRNRIAKAAMEENLADADHAPGEALIRLYRAWAEGGAGLIITGNVMVDRHALTGPAGVVLENDHHLARFAAWAEACRSRGAQAWLQINHPGRQLMADLGQPALGPSAVAVNIPGLEKLFAQPRALSEAEIEQLIQRYVNTAMLAERAGFSGVQIHAAHGYLFSQFLSPLANRRTDQWGGSLENRARILLRTVAAVRALVSPQFCVAVKLNSADFQRGGFDADEAAAVVQLLNEQAVDLVELSGGSYESPAMQGQARDGSSLAREAYFLEFAERIAAVARMPLMVTGGIRRRAVAEQVLQGPVAMLGMATALAVDPALPRRWQSGEDAGVEPIVVPWKNKAFAAAATQSIVKKQLALLSRGKPTRPRTSPLLALLGNQLKTKRQSREYRRWVSR
;
A
#
# COMPACT_ATOMS: atom_id res chain seq x y z
N MET A 1 -24.42 13.14 -13.95
CA MET A 1 -22.99 12.71 -14.14
C MET A 1 -22.62 11.85 -12.95
N SER A 2 -22.02 10.68 -13.15
CA SER A 2 -21.64 9.76 -12.06
C SER A 2 -20.69 10.45 -11.08
N LYS A 3 -20.87 10.21 -9.77
CA LYS A 3 -20.00 10.73 -8.69
C LYS A 3 -18.55 10.29 -8.87
N LEU A 4 -18.31 9.14 -9.53
CA LEU A 4 -16.97 8.61 -9.85
C LEU A 4 -16.08 9.65 -10.55
N PHE A 5 -16.64 10.43 -11.46
CA PHE A 5 -15.91 11.37 -12.31
C PHE A 5 -16.05 12.83 -11.87
N GLN A 6 -16.64 13.07 -10.70
CA GLN A 6 -16.64 14.39 -10.09
C GLN A 6 -15.31 14.64 -9.35
N PRO A 7 -14.78 15.87 -9.40
CA PRO A 7 -13.57 16.19 -8.66
C PRO A 7 -13.78 16.05 -7.15
N LEU A 8 -12.68 15.80 -6.43
CA LEU A 8 -12.62 15.78 -4.98
C LEU A 8 -11.61 16.82 -4.51
N ARG A 9 -12.06 17.82 -3.74
CA ARG A 9 -11.17 18.76 -3.05
C ARG A 9 -10.71 18.13 -1.74
N LEU A 10 -9.41 18.17 -1.50
CA LEU A 10 -8.76 17.71 -0.27
C LEU A 10 -8.66 18.84 0.76
N PRO A 11 -8.45 18.54 2.05
CA PRO A 11 -8.33 19.55 3.12
C PRO A 11 -7.25 20.60 2.86
N ASN A 12 -6.11 20.23 2.25
CA ASN A 12 -5.03 21.16 1.88
C ASN A 12 -5.35 22.03 0.66
N GLY A 13 -6.53 21.90 0.07
CA GLY A 13 -6.98 22.66 -1.08
C GLY A 13 -6.71 22.04 -2.45
N GLU A 14 -5.85 21.00 -2.50
CA GLU A 14 -5.59 20.26 -3.73
C GLU A 14 -6.85 19.56 -4.28
N VAL A 15 -6.89 19.35 -5.58
CA VAL A 15 -8.06 18.78 -6.27
C VAL A 15 -7.67 17.53 -7.04
N LEU A 16 -8.30 16.42 -6.69
CA LEU A 16 -8.29 15.20 -7.49
C LEU A 16 -9.35 15.31 -8.57
N ARG A 17 -8.98 15.04 -9.84
CA ARG A 17 -9.88 15.21 -11.00
C ARG A 17 -11.08 14.25 -11.03
N ASN A 18 -10.99 13.13 -10.33
CA ASN A 18 -12.06 12.16 -10.14
C ASN A 18 -11.81 11.36 -8.84
N ARG A 19 -12.75 10.45 -8.49
CA ARG A 19 -12.76 9.73 -7.23
C ARG A 19 -12.21 8.30 -7.32
N ILE A 20 -11.35 8.04 -8.31
CA ILE A 20 -10.75 6.73 -8.57
C ILE A 20 -9.24 6.82 -8.37
N ALA A 21 -8.71 6.02 -7.44
CA ALA A 21 -7.28 5.86 -7.24
C ALA A 21 -6.76 4.53 -7.79
N LYS A 22 -5.59 4.56 -8.42
CA LYS A 22 -4.73 3.38 -8.49
C LYS A 22 -4.11 3.21 -7.10
N ALA A 23 -4.63 2.26 -6.32
CA ALA A 23 -4.11 1.95 -4.99
C ALA A 23 -2.71 1.32 -5.06
N ALA A 24 -1.95 1.46 -3.97
CA ALA A 24 -0.60 0.90 -3.88
C ALA A 24 -0.58 -0.62 -4.13
N MET A 25 0.37 -1.05 -4.97
CA MET A 25 0.70 -2.46 -5.22
C MET A 25 2.21 -2.63 -5.18
N GLU A 26 2.68 -3.73 -4.62
CA GLU A 26 4.10 -4.05 -4.61
C GLU A 26 4.51 -4.68 -5.96
N GLU A 27 5.20 -3.92 -6.80
CA GLU A 27 5.59 -4.34 -8.13
C GLU A 27 6.84 -5.23 -8.15
N ASN A 28 7.82 -5.00 -7.27
CA ASN A 28 9.16 -5.59 -7.30
C ASN A 28 9.82 -5.41 -8.68
N LEU A 29 9.85 -4.17 -9.15
CA LEU A 29 10.36 -3.74 -10.45
C LEU A 29 11.40 -2.61 -10.35
N ALA A 30 11.96 -2.37 -9.17
CA ALA A 30 13.14 -1.52 -9.05
C ALA A 30 14.28 -2.11 -9.91
N ASP A 31 15.17 -1.27 -10.37
CA ASP A 31 16.37 -1.71 -11.06
C ASP A 31 17.50 -2.15 -10.10
N ALA A 32 18.70 -2.30 -10.62
CA ALA A 32 19.87 -2.78 -9.87
C ALA A 32 20.29 -1.85 -8.72
N ASP A 33 19.93 -0.56 -8.79
CA ASP A 33 20.25 0.46 -7.78
C ASP A 33 19.08 0.71 -6.81
N HIS A 34 18.06 -0.13 -6.86
CA HIS A 34 16.82 0.00 -6.08
C HIS A 34 16.10 1.35 -6.28
N ALA A 35 16.29 1.96 -7.42
CA ALA A 35 15.62 3.18 -7.87
C ALA A 35 14.62 2.89 -9.00
N PRO A 36 13.71 3.82 -9.33
CA PRO A 36 12.79 3.68 -10.45
C PRO A 36 13.56 3.55 -11.77
N GLY A 37 13.29 2.47 -12.54
CA GLY A 37 13.83 2.26 -13.88
C GLY A 37 12.75 2.42 -14.95
N GLU A 38 13.17 2.42 -16.22
CA GLU A 38 12.29 2.58 -17.39
C GLU A 38 11.06 1.64 -17.39
N ALA A 39 11.24 0.40 -16.92
CA ALA A 39 10.15 -0.57 -16.83
C ALA A 39 9.07 -0.13 -15.83
N LEU A 40 9.49 0.38 -14.68
CA LEU A 40 8.58 0.89 -13.64
C LEU A 40 7.89 2.17 -14.14
N ILE A 41 8.63 3.12 -14.69
CA ILE A 41 8.10 4.38 -15.24
C ILE A 41 7.05 4.12 -16.33
N ARG A 42 7.31 3.16 -17.24
CA ARG A 42 6.35 2.77 -18.29
C ARG A 42 5.07 2.19 -17.70
N LEU A 43 5.18 1.34 -16.68
CA LEU A 43 4.02 0.77 -15.98
C LEU A 43 3.12 1.88 -15.41
N TYR A 44 3.70 2.88 -14.77
CA TYR A 44 2.94 3.98 -14.16
C TYR A 44 2.34 4.92 -15.20
N ARG A 45 3.00 5.12 -16.34
CA ARG A 45 2.44 5.86 -17.48
C ARG A 45 1.17 5.17 -18.01
N ALA A 46 1.16 3.83 -18.09
CA ALA A 46 -0.03 3.09 -18.51
C ALA A 46 -1.23 3.33 -17.58
N TRP A 47 -1.02 3.43 -16.28
CA TRP A 47 -2.09 3.77 -15.33
C TRP A 47 -2.51 5.25 -15.42
N ALA A 48 -1.58 6.16 -15.64
CA ALA A 48 -1.89 7.57 -15.86
C ALA A 48 -2.78 7.75 -17.11
N GLU A 49 -2.45 7.06 -18.20
CA GLU A 49 -3.25 7.00 -19.44
C GLU A 49 -4.60 6.31 -19.21
N GLY A 50 -4.69 5.43 -18.21
CA GLY A 50 -5.90 4.71 -17.83
C GLY A 50 -6.98 5.53 -17.17
N GLY A 51 -6.69 6.77 -16.74
CA GLY A 51 -7.72 7.74 -16.33
C GLY A 51 -7.99 7.81 -14.83
N ALA A 52 -7.22 7.16 -13.96
CA ALA A 52 -7.32 7.36 -12.51
C ALA A 52 -7.01 8.82 -12.14
N GLY A 53 -7.70 9.36 -11.12
CA GLY A 53 -7.49 10.74 -10.64
C GLY A 53 -6.32 10.83 -9.65
N LEU A 54 -6.01 9.73 -9.00
CA LEU A 54 -4.88 9.59 -8.09
C LEU A 54 -4.11 8.31 -8.42
N ILE A 55 -2.79 8.40 -8.42
CA ILE A 55 -1.89 7.26 -8.55
C ILE A 55 -1.03 7.18 -7.31
N ILE A 56 -1.24 6.14 -6.49
CA ILE A 56 -0.41 5.84 -5.33
C ILE A 56 0.61 4.78 -5.77
N THR A 57 1.89 5.05 -5.54
CA THR A 57 2.96 4.10 -5.89
C THR A 57 2.85 2.81 -5.10
N GLY A 58 3.53 1.76 -5.53
CA GLY A 58 3.90 0.68 -4.64
C GLY A 58 4.76 1.20 -3.50
N ASN A 59 4.89 0.40 -2.45
CA ASN A 59 5.62 0.81 -1.27
C ASN A 59 7.10 1.13 -1.59
N VAL A 60 7.52 2.32 -1.21
CA VAL A 60 8.90 2.79 -1.28
C VAL A 60 9.50 2.72 0.12
N MET A 61 10.64 2.07 0.24
CA MET A 61 11.29 1.85 1.52
C MET A 61 12.07 3.08 1.99
N VAL A 62 11.95 3.38 3.26
CA VAL A 62 12.69 4.47 3.93
C VAL A 62 14.09 4.05 4.36
N ASP A 63 14.43 2.76 4.23
CA ASP A 63 15.68 2.16 4.64
C ASP A 63 16.10 1.04 3.67
N ARG A 64 17.33 1.10 3.16
CA ARG A 64 17.89 0.06 2.26
C ARG A 64 18.00 -1.32 2.90
N HIS A 65 18.07 -1.39 4.24
CA HIS A 65 18.15 -2.65 4.98
C HIS A 65 16.78 -3.28 5.27
N ALA A 66 15.68 -2.60 4.91
CA ALA A 66 14.35 -3.00 5.29
C ALA A 66 13.38 -3.01 4.10
N LEU A 67 13.46 -4.05 3.27
CA LEU A 67 12.62 -4.23 2.08
C LEU A 67 11.51 -5.26 2.34
N THR A 68 10.32 -5.01 1.77
CA THR A 68 9.22 -6.00 1.73
C THR A 68 9.48 -7.11 0.71
N GLY A 69 10.21 -6.79 -0.35
CA GLY A 69 10.60 -7.73 -1.39
C GLY A 69 11.90 -7.31 -2.06
N PRO A 70 12.63 -8.26 -2.69
CA PRO A 70 14.04 -8.09 -3.10
C PRO A 70 14.30 -7.08 -4.22
N ALA A 71 13.27 -6.57 -4.86
CA ALA A 71 13.38 -5.49 -5.85
C ALA A 71 12.41 -4.35 -5.50
N GLY A 72 12.27 -4.06 -4.21
CA GLY A 72 11.60 -2.88 -3.71
C GLY A 72 12.38 -1.60 -4.06
N VAL A 73 11.65 -0.50 -4.25
CA VAL A 73 12.26 0.83 -4.45
C VAL A 73 12.64 1.41 -3.10
N VAL A 74 13.80 2.07 -3.03
CA VAL A 74 14.32 2.74 -1.83
C VAL A 74 14.52 4.22 -2.10
N LEU A 75 14.09 5.09 -1.19
CA LEU A 75 14.33 6.54 -1.26
C LEU A 75 14.81 7.05 0.11
N GLU A 76 16.11 6.94 0.36
CA GLU A 76 16.76 7.37 1.61
C GLU A 76 17.74 8.54 1.41
N ASN A 77 18.09 8.86 0.17
CA ASN A 77 18.96 9.96 -0.23
C ASN A 77 18.60 10.46 -1.64
N ASP A 78 19.28 11.48 -2.13
CA ASP A 78 18.99 12.14 -3.40
C ASP A 78 19.85 11.65 -4.59
N HIS A 79 20.65 10.61 -4.44
CA HIS A 79 21.54 10.09 -5.50
C HIS A 79 20.79 9.77 -6.80
N HIS A 80 19.55 9.28 -6.72
CA HIS A 80 18.74 8.92 -7.88
C HIS A 80 17.51 9.82 -8.03
N LEU A 81 17.50 11.03 -7.44
CA LEU A 81 16.32 11.90 -7.37
C LEU A 81 15.72 12.20 -8.75
N ALA A 82 16.55 12.40 -9.77
CA ALA A 82 16.10 12.61 -11.15
C ALA A 82 15.25 11.45 -11.70
N ARG A 83 15.50 10.21 -11.27
CA ARG A 83 14.71 9.03 -11.68
C ARG A 83 13.36 9.00 -10.98
N PHE A 84 13.31 9.44 -9.72
CA PHE A 84 12.04 9.63 -9.00
C PHE A 84 11.23 10.77 -9.61
N ALA A 85 11.89 11.85 -10.07
CA ALA A 85 11.21 12.94 -10.78
C ALA A 85 10.59 12.45 -12.11
N ALA A 86 11.31 11.67 -12.90
CA ALA A 86 10.77 11.06 -14.11
C ALA A 86 9.58 10.11 -13.81
N TRP A 87 9.61 9.42 -12.68
CA TRP A 87 8.50 8.57 -12.24
C TRP A 87 7.28 9.38 -11.81
N ALA A 88 7.47 10.45 -11.02
CA ALA A 88 6.40 11.37 -10.64
C ALA A 88 5.75 12.03 -11.87
N GLU A 89 6.56 12.48 -12.84
CA GLU A 89 6.10 13.04 -14.11
C GLU A 89 5.26 12.03 -14.90
N ALA A 90 5.72 10.78 -15.02
CA ALA A 90 4.98 9.73 -15.71
C ALA A 90 3.60 9.46 -15.06
N CYS A 91 3.51 9.47 -13.72
CA CYS A 91 2.26 9.35 -12.99
C CYS A 91 1.31 10.53 -13.28
N ARG A 92 1.85 11.75 -13.42
CA ARG A 92 1.09 12.99 -13.58
C ARG A 92 0.79 13.35 -15.03
N SER A 93 1.35 12.63 -15.99
CA SER A 93 1.33 12.94 -17.43
C SER A 93 -0.05 13.16 -18.04
N ARG A 94 -1.12 12.72 -17.38
CA ARG A 94 -2.53 12.91 -17.81
C ARG A 94 -3.37 13.62 -16.75
N GLY A 95 -2.75 14.41 -15.87
CA GLY A 95 -3.44 15.22 -14.86
C GLY A 95 -3.92 14.43 -13.63
N ALA A 96 -3.40 13.23 -13.38
CA ALA A 96 -3.56 12.56 -12.10
C ALA A 96 -2.65 13.20 -11.05
N GLN A 97 -3.03 13.15 -9.78
CA GLN A 97 -2.12 13.39 -8.68
C GLN A 97 -1.26 12.13 -8.45
N ALA A 98 -0.02 12.30 -7.99
CA ALA A 98 0.93 11.21 -7.76
C ALA A 98 1.41 11.23 -6.32
N TRP A 99 1.07 10.19 -5.54
CA TRP A 99 1.53 10.04 -4.17
C TRP A 99 2.49 8.87 -4.02
N LEU A 100 3.58 9.10 -3.29
CA LEU A 100 4.54 8.05 -2.96
C LEU A 100 4.09 7.34 -1.69
N GLN A 101 3.81 6.03 -1.74
CA GLN A 101 3.57 5.29 -0.51
C GLN A 101 4.90 4.95 0.15
N ILE A 102 5.11 5.42 1.39
CA ILE A 102 6.33 5.20 2.17
C ILE A 102 6.13 4.13 3.24
N ASN A 103 7.09 3.22 3.37
CA ASN A 103 6.92 2.01 4.16
C ASN A 103 8.22 1.50 4.82
N HIS A 104 8.05 0.70 5.86
CA HIS A 104 9.06 -0.16 6.47
C HIS A 104 8.41 -1.51 6.85
N PRO A 105 8.97 -2.66 6.44
CA PRO A 105 8.34 -3.97 6.65
C PRO A 105 8.20 -4.38 8.11
N GLY A 106 9.03 -3.83 8.99
CA GLY A 106 9.06 -4.29 10.36
C GLY A 106 9.45 -5.77 10.46
N ARG A 107 8.71 -6.54 11.25
CA ARG A 107 8.90 -7.98 11.41
C ARG A 107 8.55 -8.81 10.17
N GLN A 108 7.88 -8.22 9.17
CA GLN A 108 7.53 -8.89 7.90
C GLN A 108 8.68 -8.85 6.87
N LEU A 109 9.92 -8.73 7.32
CA LEU A 109 11.10 -8.79 6.48
C LEU A 109 11.45 -10.24 6.14
N MET A 110 11.63 -10.52 4.84
CA MET A 110 11.93 -11.88 4.35
C MET A 110 13.34 -12.32 4.76
N ALA A 111 13.48 -13.55 5.29
CA ALA A 111 14.75 -14.08 5.78
C ALA A 111 15.84 -14.20 4.70
N ASP A 112 15.43 -14.45 3.44
CA ASP A 112 16.36 -14.60 2.31
C ASP A 112 17.01 -13.27 1.87
N LEU A 113 16.55 -12.13 2.38
CA LEU A 113 17.21 -10.84 2.19
C LEU A 113 18.46 -10.67 3.05
N GLY A 114 18.61 -11.48 4.12
CA GLY A 114 19.81 -11.49 4.96
C GLY A 114 19.99 -10.25 5.84
N GLN A 115 18.91 -9.52 6.13
CA GLN A 115 18.91 -8.34 6.98
C GLN A 115 18.17 -8.62 8.31
N PRO A 116 18.48 -7.91 9.40
CA PRO A 116 17.76 -8.04 10.66
C PRO A 116 16.34 -7.48 10.54
N ALA A 117 15.36 -8.24 11.01
CA ALA A 117 14.00 -7.71 11.14
C ALA A 117 13.89 -6.86 12.40
N LEU A 118 13.17 -5.77 12.31
CA LEU A 118 12.91 -4.83 13.41
C LEU A 118 11.40 -4.77 13.68
N GLY A 119 11.01 -4.57 14.92
CA GLY A 119 9.60 -4.42 15.28
C GLY A 119 9.41 -3.68 16.60
N PRO A 120 8.18 -3.41 17.00
CA PRO A 120 7.94 -2.85 18.34
C PRO A 120 8.43 -3.78 19.45
N SER A 121 8.34 -5.08 19.21
CA SER A 121 8.75 -6.15 20.13
C SER A 121 9.33 -7.33 19.34
N ALA A 122 10.06 -8.22 20.02
CA ALA A 122 10.66 -9.44 19.45
C ALA A 122 9.60 -10.55 19.23
N VAL A 123 8.52 -10.22 18.49
CA VAL A 123 7.42 -11.15 18.18
C VAL A 123 7.50 -11.55 16.72
N ALA A 124 7.87 -12.79 16.45
CA ALA A 124 7.98 -13.32 15.09
C ALA A 124 6.62 -13.37 14.36
N VAL A 125 6.66 -13.36 13.03
CA VAL A 125 5.49 -13.65 12.19
C VAL A 125 5.17 -15.15 12.33
N ASN A 126 3.91 -15.45 12.63
CA ASN A 126 3.45 -16.83 12.85
C ASN A 126 2.47 -17.26 11.75
N ILE A 127 3.00 -17.87 10.70
CA ILE A 127 2.18 -18.50 9.65
C ILE A 127 2.52 -19.99 9.63
N PRO A 128 1.57 -20.87 9.98
CA PRO A 128 1.85 -22.31 10.09
C PRO A 128 2.49 -22.87 8.81
N GLY A 129 3.66 -23.52 8.97
CA GLY A 129 4.45 -24.10 7.87
C GLY A 129 5.31 -23.10 7.09
N LEU A 130 5.30 -21.81 7.43
CA LEU A 130 6.10 -20.73 6.80
C LEU A 130 6.94 -19.95 7.83
N GLU A 131 7.21 -20.51 9.00
CA GLU A 131 7.87 -19.83 10.12
C GLU A 131 9.29 -19.36 9.76
N LYS A 132 9.96 -20.09 8.84
CA LYS A 132 11.32 -19.76 8.36
C LYS A 132 11.34 -18.73 7.21
N LEU A 133 10.18 -18.31 6.74
CA LEU A 133 10.09 -17.36 5.60
C LEU A 133 10.54 -15.96 6.01
N PHE A 134 10.32 -15.58 7.27
CA PHE A 134 10.63 -14.27 7.81
C PHE A 134 11.86 -14.29 8.73
N ALA A 135 12.62 -13.21 8.74
CA ALA A 135 13.71 -13.03 9.66
C ALA A 135 13.18 -12.88 11.10
N GLN A 136 13.96 -13.35 12.07
CA GLN A 136 13.61 -13.20 13.49
C GLN A 136 13.71 -11.71 13.87
N PRO A 137 12.65 -11.12 14.42
CA PRO A 137 12.67 -9.72 14.78
C PRO A 137 13.31 -9.47 16.14
N ARG A 138 13.97 -8.34 16.27
CA ARG A 138 14.29 -7.73 17.55
C ARG A 138 13.44 -6.48 17.81
N ALA A 139 13.28 -6.14 19.09
CA ALA A 139 12.63 -4.91 19.47
C ALA A 139 13.51 -3.69 19.12
N LEU A 140 12.87 -2.63 18.62
CA LEU A 140 13.48 -1.32 18.46
C LEU A 140 13.71 -0.65 19.80
N SER A 141 14.87 -0.03 20.01
CA SER A 141 15.10 0.91 21.09
C SER A 141 14.34 2.23 20.82
N GLU A 142 14.17 3.07 21.85
CA GLU A 142 13.56 4.39 21.69
C GLU A 142 14.35 5.27 20.71
N ALA A 143 15.67 5.23 20.77
CA ALA A 143 16.53 5.97 19.84
C ALA A 143 16.35 5.53 18.39
N GLU A 144 16.18 4.22 18.14
CA GLU A 144 15.90 3.71 16.80
C GLU A 144 14.50 4.09 16.30
N ILE A 145 13.52 4.17 17.18
CA ILE A 145 12.16 4.67 16.85
C ILE A 145 12.26 6.13 16.39
N GLU A 146 12.99 6.98 17.10
CA GLU A 146 13.21 8.37 16.72
C GLU A 146 13.94 8.47 15.36
N GLN A 147 14.97 7.67 15.14
CA GLN A 147 15.66 7.61 13.84
C GLN A 147 14.74 7.17 12.71
N LEU A 148 13.84 6.22 12.95
CA LEU A 148 12.85 5.80 11.96
C LEU A 148 11.89 6.92 11.60
N ILE A 149 11.38 7.69 12.57
CA ILE A 149 10.56 8.87 12.30
C ILE A 149 11.32 9.82 11.35
N GLN A 150 12.60 10.10 11.63
CA GLN A 150 13.40 10.97 10.76
C GLN A 150 13.62 10.40 9.35
N ARG A 151 13.75 9.07 9.19
CA ARG A 151 13.81 8.43 7.87
C ARG A 151 12.53 8.65 7.05
N TYR A 152 11.35 8.52 7.67
CA TYR A 152 10.08 8.82 7.02
C TYR A 152 9.98 10.29 6.59
N VAL A 153 10.39 11.21 7.46
CA VAL A 153 10.45 12.65 7.15
C VAL A 153 11.36 12.92 5.97
N ASN A 154 12.58 12.37 5.99
CA ASN A 154 13.54 12.53 4.91
C ASN A 154 13.00 12.01 3.58
N THR A 155 12.39 10.82 3.58
CA THR A 155 11.79 10.24 2.37
C THR A 155 10.63 11.10 1.84
N ALA A 156 9.80 11.67 2.73
CA ALA A 156 8.70 12.56 2.32
C ALA A 156 9.23 13.86 1.68
N MET A 157 10.25 14.47 2.26
CA MET A 157 10.91 15.67 1.67
C MET A 157 11.55 15.36 0.31
N LEU A 158 12.20 14.21 0.17
CA LEU A 158 12.77 13.78 -1.10
C LEU A 158 11.68 13.50 -2.15
N ALA A 159 10.53 12.94 -1.75
CA ALA A 159 9.38 12.74 -2.63
C ALA A 159 8.82 14.08 -3.14
N GLU A 160 8.68 15.07 -2.27
CA GLU A 160 8.27 16.43 -2.67
C GLU A 160 9.26 17.05 -3.65
N ARG A 161 10.56 17.00 -3.34
CA ARG A 161 11.65 17.49 -4.23
C ARG A 161 11.64 16.78 -5.60
N ALA A 162 11.24 15.51 -5.64
CA ALA A 162 11.09 14.74 -6.88
C ALA A 162 9.80 15.07 -7.66
N GLY A 163 8.92 15.95 -7.15
CA GLY A 163 7.71 16.40 -7.84
C GLY A 163 6.50 15.47 -7.65
N PHE A 164 6.51 14.55 -6.67
CA PHE A 164 5.28 13.94 -6.19
C PHE A 164 4.40 15.01 -5.53
N SER A 165 3.09 14.83 -5.60
CA SER A 165 2.12 15.77 -5.00
C SER A 165 1.69 15.36 -3.59
N GLY A 166 2.24 14.28 -3.06
CA GLY A 166 1.98 13.82 -1.70
C GLY A 166 2.67 12.51 -1.38
N VAL A 167 2.54 12.12 -0.11
CA VAL A 167 2.95 10.82 0.40
C VAL A 167 1.78 10.12 1.08
N GLN A 168 1.81 8.79 1.08
CA GLN A 168 0.94 7.96 1.89
C GLN A 168 1.78 7.14 2.86
N ILE A 169 1.61 7.39 4.15
CA ILE A 169 2.26 6.63 5.23
C ILE A 169 1.54 5.29 5.38
N HIS A 170 2.28 4.20 5.24
CA HIS A 170 1.72 2.86 5.29
C HIS A 170 1.59 2.35 6.73
N ALA A 171 0.38 2.44 7.30
CA ALA A 171 0.06 1.95 8.64
C ALA A 171 -0.91 0.74 8.61
N ALA A 172 -0.80 -0.11 7.58
CA ALA A 172 -1.67 -1.26 7.38
C ALA A 172 -0.87 -2.54 7.08
N HIS A 173 -1.59 -3.65 6.90
CA HIS A 173 -1.12 -4.93 6.38
C HIS A 173 -0.04 -5.62 7.23
N GLY A 174 0.06 -5.29 8.52
CA GLY A 174 1.06 -5.86 9.42
C GLY A 174 2.47 -5.33 9.19
N TYR A 175 2.66 -4.21 8.47
CA TYR A 175 3.93 -3.51 8.39
C TYR A 175 4.20 -2.67 9.64
N LEU A 176 5.32 -1.98 9.73
CA LEU A 176 5.85 -1.46 10.98
C LEU A 176 4.84 -0.65 11.80
N PHE A 177 4.16 0.35 11.24
CA PHE A 177 3.17 1.13 11.98
C PHE A 177 1.94 0.31 12.38
N SER A 178 1.49 -0.61 11.52
CA SER A 178 0.44 -1.57 11.87
C SER A 178 0.88 -2.49 13.02
N GLN A 179 2.16 -2.86 13.08
CA GLN A 179 2.70 -3.65 14.20
C GLN A 179 2.71 -2.86 15.51
N PHE A 180 3.02 -1.55 15.46
CA PHE A 180 2.92 -0.70 16.65
C PHE A 180 1.48 -0.58 17.14
N LEU A 181 0.51 -0.44 16.23
CA LEU A 181 -0.91 -0.33 16.55
C LEU A 181 -1.48 -1.64 17.15
N SER A 182 -1.00 -2.80 16.67
CA SER A 182 -1.53 -4.11 17.07
C SER A 182 -0.99 -4.59 18.42
N PRO A 183 -1.83 -4.89 19.41
CA PRO A 183 -1.38 -5.44 20.70
C PRO A 183 -0.81 -6.86 20.56
N LEU A 184 -1.06 -7.55 19.45
CA LEU A 184 -0.46 -8.87 19.18
C LEU A 184 1.02 -8.77 18.84
N ALA A 185 1.45 -7.69 18.19
CA ALA A 185 2.83 -7.45 17.77
C ALA A 185 3.58 -6.49 18.70
N ASN A 186 2.86 -5.54 19.32
CA ASN A 186 3.42 -4.55 20.24
C ASN A 186 3.14 -4.94 21.69
N ARG A 187 4.15 -5.49 22.34
CA ARG A 187 4.13 -5.90 23.76
C ARG A 187 4.99 -4.99 24.64
N ARG A 188 5.22 -3.76 24.21
CA ARG A 188 5.99 -2.76 24.96
C ARG A 188 5.19 -2.25 26.16
N THR A 189 5.92 -1.86 27.20
CA THR A 189 5.39 -1.29 28.44
C THR A 189 5.84 0.17 28.65
N ASP A 190 6.58 0.73 27.69
CA ASP A 190 7.02 2.12 27.66
C ASP A 190 5.99 3.02 26.93
N GLN A 191 6.38 4.26 26.67
CA GLN A 191 5.54 5.25 25.96
C GLN A 191 5.13 4.86 24.52
N TRP A 192 5.66 3.77 23.96
CA TRP A 192 5.38 3.32 22.61
C TRP A 192 4.47 2.07 22.57
N GLY A 193 3.97 1.61 23.75
CA GLY A 193 3.13 0.44 23.85
C GLY A 193 2.12 0.52 24.98
N GLY A 194 1.34 -0.54 25.20
CA GLY A 194 0.25 -0.57 26.17
C GLY A 194 -1.03 0.07 25.65
N SER A 195 -1.37 1.29 26.07
CA SER A 195 -2.58 1.98 25.65
C SER A 195 -2.60 2.26 24.14
N LEU A 196 -3.79 2.49 23.56
CA LEU A 196 -3.93 2.79 22.13
C LEU A 196 -3.19 4.08 21.76
N GLU A 197 -3.23 5.10 22.60
CA GLU A 197 -2.54 6.37 22.41
C GLU A 197 -1.02 6.16 22.32
N ASN A 198 -0.47 5.31 23.17
CA ASN A 198 0.95 4.96 23.13
C ASN A 198 1.30 4.16 21.87
N ARG A 199 0.45 3.19 21.49
CA ARG A 199 0.64 2.39 20.27
C ARG A 199 0.53 3.23 19.01
N ALA A 200 -0.33 4.24 18.98
CA ALA A 200 -0.51 5.19 17.89
C ALA A 200 0.59 6.26 17.83
N ARG A 201 1.31 6.49 18.92
CA ARG A 201 2.27 7.60 19.08
C ARG A 201 3.28 7.70 17.94
N ILE A 202 3.86 6.59 17.50
CA ILE A 202 4.84 6.61 16.41
C ILE A 202 4.22 7.10 15.10
N LEU A 203 3.01 6.65 14.77
CA LEU A 203 2.28 7.10 13.58
C LEU A 203 1.97 8.59 13.65
N LEU A 204 1.39 9.04 14.76
CA LEU A 204 1.01 10.44 14.96
C LEU A 204 2.22 11.37 14.91
N ARG A 205 3.31 11.01 15.58
CA ARG A 205 4.56 11.79 15.54
C ARG A 205 5.17 11.83 14.16
N THR A 206 5.11 10.72 13.41
CA THR A 206 5.61 10.70 12.03
C THR A 206 4.77 11.60 11.13
N VAL A 207 3.44 11.54 11.22
CA VAL A 207 2.54 12.43 10.45
C VAL A 207 2.82 13.90 10.77
N ALA A 208 2.87 14.25 12.06
CA ALA A 208 3.16 15.61 12.50
C ALA A 208 4.54 16.11 12.01
N ALA A 209 5.57 15.27 12.13
CA ALA A 209 6.93 15.62 11.70
C ALA A 209 7.05 15.80 10.18
N VAL A 210 6.37 14.94 9.38
CA VAL A 210 6.28 15.09 7.93
C VAL A 210 5.54 16.39 7.59
N ARG A 211 4.36 16.62 8.18
CA ARG A 211 3.57 17.83 7.90
C ARG A 211 4.32 19.13 8.20
N ALA A 212 5.16 19.13 9.23
CA ALA A 212 5.92 20.31 9.63
C ALA A 212 7.03 20.72 8.62
N LEU A 213 7.46 19.78 7.75
CA LEU A 213 8.63 20.02 6.87
C LEU A 213 8.28 19.99 5.37
N VAL A 214 7.10 19.51 4.98
CA VAL A 214 6.62 19.59 3.59
C VAL A 214 5.75 20.83 3.38
N SER A 215 5.59 21.27 2.14
CA SER A 215 4.75 22.43 1.83
C SER A 215 3.27 22.18 2.18
N PRO A 216 2.49 23.23 2.46
CA PRO A 216 1.06 23.09 2.76
C PRO A 216 0.25 22.39 1.63
N GLN A 217 0.67 22.54 0.38
CA GLN A 217 0.03 21.94 -0.79
C GLN A 217 0.39 20.45 -0.97
N PHE A 218 1.50 20.00 -0.36
CA PHE A 218 1.89 18.60 -0.44
C PHE A 218 0.97 17.73 0.42
N CYS A 219 0.30 16.73 -0.19
CA CYS A 219 -0.64 15.87 0.51
C CYS A 219 0.06 14.90 1.47
N VAL A 220 -0.48 14.77 2.68
CA VAL A 220 -0.06 13.74 3.65
C VAL A 220 -1.25 12.84 3.94
N ALA A 221 -1.17 11.60 3.50
CA ALA A 221 -2.20 10.59 3.66
C ALA A 221 -1.72 9.42 4.52
N VAL A 222 -2.66 8.67 5.07
CA VAL A 222 -2.39 7.46 5.84
C VAL A 222 -3.19 6.30 5.26
N LYS A 223 -2.55 5.14 5.09
CA LYS A 223 -3.23 3.87 4.86
C LYS A 223 -3.31 3.11 6.17
N LEU A 224 -4.52 2.85 6.65
CA LEU A 224 -4.80 2.26 7.95
C LEU A 224 -5.54 0.92 7.78
N ASN A 225 -5.24 -0.08 8.64
CA ASN A 225 -6.13 -1.22 8.80
C ASN A 225 -7.44 -0.79 9.46
N SER A 226 -8.57 -1.24 8.92
CA SER A 226 -9.86 -1.20 9.61
C SER A 226 -9.94 -2.23 10.75
N ALA A 227 -9.20 -3.34 10.60
CA ALA A 227 -8.97 -4.35 11.62
C ALA A 227 -7.82 -5.27 11.19
N ASP A 228 -7.20 -5.97 12.18
CA ASP A 228 -6.22 -7.03 11.91
C ASP A 228 -6.88 -8.34 11.49
N PHE A 229 -8.18 -8.50 11.75
CA PHE A 229 -8.94 -9.74 11.56
C PHE A 229 -8.36 -10.94 12.34
N GLN A 230 -7.77 -10.64 13.49
CA GLN A 230 -7.21 -11.60 14.44
C GLN A 230 -7.78 -11.32 15.83
N ARG A 231 -8.14 -12.37 16.55
CA ARG A 231 -8.68 -12.22 17.92
C ARG A 231 -7.63 -11.58 18.84
N GLY A 232 -8.04 -10.50 19.52
CA GLY A 232 -7.16 -9.71 20.39
C GLY A 232 -6.15 -8.83 19.65
N GLY A 233 -6.30 -8.68 18.32
CA GLY A 233 -5.55 -7.71 17.51
C GLY A 233 -6.24 -6.34 17.46
N PHE A 234 -5.68 -5.45 16.68
CA PHE A 234 -6.25 -4.13 16.39
C PHE A 234 -7.62 -4.29 15.72
N ASP A 235 -8.63 -3.62 16.22
CA ASP A 235 -10.02 -3.77 15.80
C ASP A 235 -10.62 -2.46 15.24
N ALA A 236 -11.91 -2.53 14.86
CA ALA A 236 -12.59 -1.40 14.23
C ALA A 236 -12.84 -0.22 15.17
N ASP A 237 -12.98 -0.46 16.47
CA ASP A 237 -13.14 0.60 17.48
C ASP A 237 -11.82 1.33 17.66
N GLU A 238 -10.74 0.59 17.76
CA GLU A 238 -9.39 1.15 17.82
C GLU A 238 -9.04 1.91 16.53
N ALA A 239 -9.46 1.40 15.35
CA ALA A 239 -9.26 2.09 14.07
C ALA A 239 -10.01 3.44 14.04
N ALA A 240 -11.24 3.48 14.50
CA ALA A 240 -12.00 4.72 14.63
C ALA A 240 -11.33 5.71 15.60
N ALA A 241 -10.84 5.23 16.74
CA ALA A 241 -10.13 6.06 17.71
C ALA A 241 -8.80 6.61 17.14
N VAL A 242 -8.05 5.81 16.38
CA VAL A 242 -6.84 6.29 15.67
C VAL A 242 -7.19 7.36 14.64
N VAL A 243 -8.30 7.22 13.91
CA VAL A 243 -8.76 8.26 12.96
C VAL A 243 -9.16 9.54 13.69
N GLN A 244 -9.76 9.44 14.88
CA GLN A 244 -10.01 10.61 15.73
C GLN A 244 -8.72 11.34 16.13
N LEU A 245 -7.67 10.60 16.51
CA LEU A 245 -6.36 11.19 16.79
C LEU A 245 -5.73 11.82 15.55
N LEU A 246 -5.92 11.23 14.37
CA LEU A 246 -5.44 11.77 13.08
C LEU A 246 -6.17 13.05 12.65
N ASN A 247 -7.40 13.32 13.15
CA ASN A 247 -8.12 14.57 12.87
C ASN A 247 -7.33 15.81 13.29
N GLU A 248 -6.46 15.69 14.29
CA GLU A 248 -5.64 16.79 14.82
C GLU A 248 -4.27 16.91 14.13
N GLN A 249 -3.99 16.05 13.11
CA GLN A 249 -2.67 15.95 12.48
C GLN A 249 -2.63 16.52 11.03
N ALA A 250 -3.65 17.23 10.58
CA ALA A 250 -3.76 17.78 9.23
C ALA A 250 -3.50 16.70 8.14
N VAL A 251 -4.14 15.54 8.27
CA VAL A 251 -4.14 14.47 7.27
C VAL A 251 -5.13 14.78 6.16
N ASP A 252 -4.71 14.65 4.90
CA ASP A 252 -5.51 15.00 3.75
C ASP A 252 -6.45 13.88 3.27
N LEU A 253 -6.11 12.60 3.57
CA LEU A 253 -6.93 11.44 3.24
C LEU A 253 -6.51 10.23 4.06
N VAL A 254 -7.47 9.43 4.51
CA VAL A 254 -7.23 8.10 5.08
C VAL A 254 -7.75 7.02 4.14
N GLU A 255 -6.87 6.09 3.73
CA GLU A 255 -7.24 4.90 2.99
C GLU A 255 -7.47 3.74 3.97
N LEU A 256 -8.67 3.15 3.91
CA LEU A 256 -9.04 1.98 4.72
C LEU A 256 -8.77 0.69 3.97
N SER A 257 -8.08 -0.21 4.64
CA SER A 257 -7.74 -1.55 4.21
C SER A 257 -7.82 -2.50 5.42
N GLY A 258 -7.16 -3.66 5.39
CA GLY A 258 -7.17 -4.53 6.58
C GLY A 258 -6.39 -5.82 6.42
N GLY A 259 -6.11 -6.44 7.57
CA GLY A 259 -5.39 -7.69 7.67
C GLY A 259 -3.86 -7.55 7.70
N SER A 260 -3.19 -8.70 7.71
CA SER A 260 -1.74 -8.85 7.70
C SER A 260 -1.35 -10.10 6.91
N TYR A 261 -0.08 -10.46 6.87
CA TYR A 261 0.34 -11.74 6.28
C TYR A 261 -0.16 -12.95 7.08
N GLU A 262 -0.40 -12.80 8.39
CA GLU A 262 -0.97 -13.83 9.27
C GLU A 262 -2.51 -13.95 9.09
N SER A 263 -3.18 -12.88 8.67
CA SER A 263 -4.62 -12.84 8.36
C SER A 263 -4.86 -11.98 7.10
N PRO A 264 -4.73 -12.57 5.89
CA PRO A 264 -4.63 -11.81 4.65
C PRO A 264 -5.98 -11.33 4.10
N ALA A 265 -6.75 -10.57 4.89
CA ALA A 265 -8.05 -10.01 4.51
C ALA A 265 -7.97 -9.14 3.25
N MET A 266 -6.82 -8.42 3.04
CA MET A 266 -6.57 -7.62 1.84
C MET A 266 -6.54 -8.43 0.54
N GLN A 267 -6.44 -9.76 0.60
CA GLN A 267 -6.45 -10.64 -0.58
C GLN A 267 -7.86 -11.09 -0.98
N GLY A 268 -8.89 -10.66 -0.25
CA GLY A 268 -10.28 -10.82 -0.64
C GLY A 268 -10.84 -12.23 -0.51
N GLN A 269 -11.01 -12.70 0.70
CA GLN A 269 -11.90 -13.83 0.97
C GLN A 269 -13.24 -13.31 1.50
N ALA A 270 -14.26 -13.26 0.63
CA ALA A 270 -15.61 -12.89 1.04
C ALA A 270 -16.19 -13.91 2.03
N ARG A 271 -16.85 -13.41 3.08
CA ARG A 271 -17.53 -14.25 4.08
C ARG A 271 -18.96 -14.59 3.68
N ASP A 272 -19.58 -13.82 2.79
CA ASP A 272 -20.94 -14.02 2.33
C ASP A 272 -21.06 -14.04 0.79
N GLY A 273 -22.26 -14.29 0.28
CA GLY A 273 -22.56 -14.41 -1.14
C GLY A 273 -22.80 -13.09 -1.88
N SER A 274 -22.84 -11.93 -1.19
CA SER A 274 -23.18 -10.66 -1.84
C SER A 274 -22.05 -10.14 -2.71
N SER A 275 -22.41 -9.44 -3.78
CA SER A 275 -21.41 -8.82 -4.68
C SER A 275 -20.60 -7.74 -3.99
N LEU A 276 -21.24 -6.98 -3.10
CA LEU A 276 -20.61 -5.90 -2.35
C LEU A 276 -19.62 -6.47 -1.34
N ALA A 277 -19.96 -7.56 -0.63
CA ALA A 277 -19.05 -8.22 0.30
C ALA A 277 -17.84 -8.88 -0.39
N ARG A 278 -17.96 -9.24 -1.67
CA ARG A 278 -16.84 -9.76 -2.48
C ARG A 278 -16.02 -8.66 -3.15
N GLU A 279 -16.57 -7.47 -3.22
CA GLU A 279 -15.93 -6.23 -3.67
C GLU A 279 -16.11 -5.21 -2.55
N ALA A 280 -15.23 -4.24 -2.39
CA ALA A 280 -15.26 -3.25 -1.31
C ALA A 280 -15.31 -3.86 0.10
N TYR A 281 -14.45 -4.86 0.36
CA TYR A 281 -14.42 -5.67 1.61
C TYR A 281 -14.43 -4.87 2.91
N PHE A 282 -13.99 -3.63 2.88
CA PHE A 282 -13.82 -2.79 4.05
C PHE A 282 -14.88 -1.69 4.15
N LEU A 283 -15.94 -1.73 3.33
CA LEU A 283 -16.97 -0.69 3.30
C LEU A 283 -17.75 -0.61 4.61
N GLU A 284 -18.12 -1.76 5.20
CA GLU A 284 -18.81 -1.82 6.49
C GLU A 284 -18.03 -1.10 7.61
N PHE A 285 -16.72 -1.30 7.64
CA PHE A 285 -15.84 -0.60 8.58
C PHE A 285 -15.73 0.90 8.27
N ALA A 286 -15.79 1.27 6.98
CA ALA A 286 -15.73 2.65 6.55
C ALA A 286 -16.93 3.47 7.05
N GLU A 287 -18.11 2.90 7.15
CA GLU A 287 -19.30 3.58 7.68
C GLU A 287 -19.09 4.00 9.14
N ARG A 288 -18.57 3.11 9.96
CA ARG A 288 -18.25 3.37 11.36
C ARG A 288 -17.16 4.43 11.51
N ILE A 289 -16.08 4.32 10.75
CA ILE A 289 -14.95 5.25 10.81
C ILE A 289 -15.35 6.64 10.26
N ALA A 290 -16.22 6.69 9.25
CA ALA A 290 -16.72 7.94 8.69
C ALA A 290 -17.49 8.80 9.69
N ALA A 291 -18.11 8.19 10.71
CA ALA A 291 -18.81 8.93 11.77
C ALA A 291 -17.87 9.84 12.60
N VAL A 292 -16.57 9.55 12.62
CA VAL A 292 -15.57 10.28 13.41
C VAL A 292 -14.51 10.98 12.58
N ALA A 293 -14.35 10.63 11.30
CA ALA A 293 -13.34 11.19 10.40
C ALA A 293 -13.71 12.62 9.98
N ARG A 294 -12.74 13.55 10.05
CA ARG A 294 -12.87 14.91 9.49
C ARG A 294 -12.25 15.02 8.10
N MET A 295 -11.31 14.13 7.77
CA MET A 295 -10.70 14.04 6.44
C MET A 295 -11.49 13.08 5.53
N PRO A 296 -11.39 13.21 4.19
CA PRO A 296 -11.94 12.25 3.25
C PRO A 296 -11.43 10.82 3.49
N LEU A 297 -12.33 9.84 3.35
CA LEU A 297 -11.99 8.42 3.41
C LEU A 297 -11.95 7.83 2.01
N MET A 298 -10.98 6.97 1.75
CA MET A 298 -10.88 6.10 0.60
C MET A 298 -11.01 4.64 1.04
N VAL A 299 -11.75 3.83 0.30
CA VAL A 299 -11.85 2.39 0.52
C VAL A 299 -11.18 1.65 -0.63
N THR A 300 -10.32 0.69 -0.29
CA THR A 300 -9.71 -0.24 -1.24
C THR A 300 -10.10 -1.67 -0.86
N GLY A 301 -10.38 -2.51 -1.84
CA GLY A 301 -10.65 -3.93 -1.57
C GLY A 301 -11.51 -4.57 -2.65
N GLY A 302 -10.90 -5.17 -3.68
CA GLY A 302 -11.56 -6.01 -4.67
C GLY A 302 -12.48 -5.31 -5.67
N ILE A 303 -12.63 -3.99 -5.65
CA ILE A 303 -13.49 -3.23 -6.55
C ILE A 303 -13.01 -3.41 -7.99
N ARG A 304 -13.90 -3.89 -8.87
CA ARG A 304 -13.59 -4.26 -10.26
C ARG A 304 -14.74 -4.06 -11.25
N ARG A 305 -15.92 -3.63 -10.77
CA ARG A 305 -17.10 -3.35 -11.59
C ARG A 305 -17.61 -1.94 -11.31
N ARG A 306 -18.09 -1.27 -12.37
CA ARG A 306 -18.60 0.11 -12.29
C ARG A 306 -19.77 0.25 -11.32
N ALA A 307 -20.75 -0.63 -11.39
CA ALA A 307 -21.93 -0.58 -10.52
C ALA A 307 -21.57 -0.64 -9.04
N VAL A 308 -20.59 -1.50 -8.65
CA VAL A 308 -20.11 -1.58 -7.27
C VAL A 308 -19.35 -0.31 -6.88
N ALA A 309 -18.51 0.23 -7.77
CA ALA A 309 -17.80 1.48 -7.55
C ALA A 309 -18.76 2.67 -7.33
N GLU A 310 -19.83 2.76 -8.12
CA GLU A 310 -20.88 3.78 -7.95
C GLU A 310 -21.64 3.60 -6.63
N GLN A 311 -21.97 2.35 -6.26
CA GLN A 311 -22.63 2.03 -5.00
C GLN A 311 -21.78 2.42 -3.78
N VAL A 312 -20.48 2.14 -3.79
CA VAL A 312 -19.54 2.52 -2.72
C VAL A 312 -19.55 4.03 -2.48
N LEU A 313 -19.59 4.83 -3.54
CA LEU A 313 -19.60 6.30 -3.43
C LEU A 313 -20.98 6.88 -3.06
N GLN A 314 -22.05 6.10 -3.02
CA GLN A 314 -23.33 6.54 -2.42
C GLN A 314 -23.24 6.61 -0.90
N GLY A 315 -22.34 5.84 -0.29
CA GLY A 315 -22.05 5.86 1.13
C GLY A 315 -21.15 7.03 1.56
N PRO A 316 -20.61 6.95 2.78
CA PRO A 316 -19.84 8.02 3.40
C PRO A 316 -18.39 8.15 2.87
N VAL A 317 -17.94 7.23 2.02
CA VAL A 317 -16.59 7.31 1.44
C VAL A 317 -16.52 8.34 0.32
N ALA A 318 -15.42 9.05 0.28
CA ALA A 318 -15.18 10.10 -0.70
C ALA A 318 -14.52 9.58 -1.97
N MET A 319 -13.78 8.47 -1.89
CA MET A 319 -12.93 7.93 -2.96
C MET A 319 -12.83 6.42 -2.89
N LEU A 320 -12.54 5.78 -4.00
CA LEU A 320 -12.26 4.34 -4.06
C LEU A 320 -10.86 4.07 -4.65
N GLY A 321 -10.22 3.00 -4.13
CA GLY A 321 -8.93 2.52 -4.60
C GLY A 321 -9.07 1.18 -5.33
N MET A 322 -8.44 1.05 -6.47
CA MET A 322 -8.36 -0.19 -7.23
C MET A 322 -6.91 -0.65 -7.38
N ALA A 323 -6.67 -1.92 -7.13
CA ALA A 323 -5.35 -2.55 -7.28
C ALA A 323 -5.37 -3.62 -8.39
N THR A 324 -5.77 -4.84 -8.06
CA THR A 324 -5.72 -5.99 -8.98
C THR A 324 -6.48 -5.76 -10.28
N ALA A 325 -7.61 -5.06 -10.24
CA ALA A 325 -8.35 -4.72 -11.45
C ALA A 325 -7.50 -3.89 -12.41
N LEU A 326 -6.76 -2.91 -11.91
CA LEU A 326 -5.87 -2.07 -12.72
C LEU A 326 -4.55 -2.77 -13.13
N ALA A 327 -4.18 -3.85 -12.46
CA ALA A 327 -3.10 -4.72 -12.94
C ALA A 327 -3.52 -5.54 -14.15
N VAL A 328 -4.82 -5.82 -14.31
CA VAL A 328 -5.39 -6.57 -15.45
C VAL A 328 -5.83 -5.63 -16.57
N ASP A 329 -6.57 -4.59 -16.25
CA ASP A 329 -7.03 -3.58 -17.20
C ASP A 329 -6.67 -2.17 -16.68
N PRO A 330 -5.51 -1.62 -17.04
CA PRO A 330 -5.09 -0.29 -16.61
C PRO A 330 -6.01 0.83 -17.14
N ALA A 331 -6.76 0.58 -18.21
CA ALA A 331 -7.67 1.55 -18.83
C ALA A 331 -9.09 1.53 -18.25
N LEU A 332 -9.37 0.68 -17.26
CA LEU A 332 -10.72 0.50 -16.72
C LEU A 332 -11.41 1.82 -16.30
N PRO A 333 -10.76 2.79 -15.61
CA PRO A 333 -11.40 4.07 -15.29
C PRO A 333 -11.80 4.87 -16.52
N ARG A 334 -10.98 4.90 -17.57
CA ARG A 334 -11.26 5.59 -18.82
C ARG A 334 -12.43 4.95 -19.58
N ARG A 335 -12.50 3.60 -19.59
CA ARG A 335 -13.61 2.85 -20.18
C ARG A 335 -14.92 3.16 -19.46
N TRP A 336 -14.91 3.23 -18.13
CA TRP A 336 -16.09 3.64 -17.36
C TRP A 336 -16.48 5.09 -17.67
N GLN A 337 -15.51 5.99 -17.88
CA GLN A 337 -15.77 7.38 -18.23
C GLN A 337 -16.40 7.51 -19.62
N SER A 338 -16.02 6.66 -20.58
CA SER A 338 -16.65 6.63 -21.92
C SER A 338 -18.03 5.96 -21.95
N GLY A 339 -18.52 5.45 -20.81
CA GLY A 339 -19.84 4.84 -20.69
C GLY A 339 -19.86 3.33 -20.87
N GLU A 340 -18.70 2.68 -21.05
CA GLU A 340 -18.65 1.24 -21.13
C GLU A 340 -18.99 0.58 -19.77
N ASP A 341 -19.81 -0.46 -19.79
CA ASP A 341 -20.04 -1.34 -18.64
C ASP A 341 -18.95 -2.43 -18.59
N ALA A 342 -17.71 -1.97 -18.42
CA ALA A 342 -16.55 -2.83 -18.36
C ALA A 342 -16.32 -3.33 -16.93
N GLY A 343 -15.86 -4.56 -16.79
CA GLY A 343 -15.45 -5.18 -15.52
C GLY A 343 -14.24 -6.06 -15.71
N VAL A 344 -13.59 -6.39 -14.62
CA VAL A 344 -12.45 -7.32 -14.59
C VAL A 344 -12.85 -8.57 -13.80
N GLU A 345 -12.68 -9.73 -14.41
CA GLU A 345 -12.90 -10.99 -13.73
C GLU A 345 -11.82 -11.22 -12.65
N PRO A 346 -12.20 -11.74 -11.47
CA PRO A 346 -11.23 -12.05 -10.43
C PRO A 346 -10.28 -13.14 -10.89
N ILE A 347 -9.00 -12.99 -10.53
CA ILE A 347 -8.02 -14.07 -10.73
C ILE A 347 -8.23 -15.10 -9.62
N VAL A 348 -8.82 -16.23 -9.97
CA VAL A 348 -9.10 -17.32 -9.04
C VAL A 348 -8.24 -18.53 -9.39
N VAL A 349 -7.51 -19.05 -8.41
CA VAL A 349 -6.72 -20.28 -8.51
C VAL A 349 -7.38 -21.35 -7.65
N PRO A 350 -8.05 -22.37 -8.26
CA PRO A 350 -8.90 -23.32 -7.54
C PRO A 350 -8.08 -24.48 -6.92
N TRP A 351 -6.98 -24.19 -6.28
CA TRP A 351 -6.17 -25.20 -5.59
C TRP A 351 -6.67 -25.44 -4.17
N LYS A 352 -6.62 -26.71 -3.72
CA LYS A 352 -7.03 -27.10 -2.38
C LYS A 352 -6.21 -26.40 -1.28
N ASN A 353 -4.92 -26.28 -1.48
CA ASN A 353 -4.05 -25.55 -0.54
C ASN A 353 -4.19 -24.04 -0.76
N LYS A 354 -4.85 -23.38 0.17
CA LYS A 354 -5.17 -21.94 0.09
C LYS A 354 -3.91 -21.04 0.06
N ALA A 355 -2.86 -21.42 0.77
CA ALA A 355 -1.61 -20.64 0.78
C ALA A 355 -0.92 -20.67 -0.60
N PHE A 356 -0.84 -21.85 -1.22
CA PHE A 356 -0.33 -21.98 -2.58
C PHE A 356 -1.22 -21.30 -3.63
N ALA A 357 -2.55 -21.37 -3.45
CA ALA A 357 -3.50 -20.68 -4.32
C ALA A 357 -3.28 -19.16 -4.26
N ALA A 358 -3.14 -18.59 -3.06
CA ALA A 358 -2.86 -17.17 -2.85
C ALA A 358 -1.51 -16.75 -3.46
N ALA A 359 -0.45 -17.52 -3.25
CA ALA A 359 0.87 -17.28 -3.84
C ALA A 359 0.84 -17.32 -5.38
N ALA A 360 0.10 -18.26 -5.97
CA ALA A 360 -0.09 -18.35 -7.41
C ALA A 360 -0.89 -17.17 -7.95
N THR A 361 -1.98 -16.75 -7.29
CA THR A 361 -2.76 -15.56 -7.63
C THR A 361 -1.88 -14.31 -7.65
N GLN A 362 -1.10 -14.09 -6.59
CA GLN A 362 -0.13 -13.00 -6.52
C GLN A 362 0.90 -13.05 -7.66
N SER A 363 1.39 -14.24 -7.99
CA SER A 363 2.35 -14.44 -9.09
C SER A 363 1.75 -14.12 -10.46
N ILE A 364 0.44 -14.42 -10.66
CA ILE A 364 -0.27 -14.03 -11.87
C ILE A 364 -0.39 -12.50 -11.94
N VAL A 365 -0.75 -11.83 -10.84
CA VAL A 365 -0.80 -10.35 -10.79
C VAL A 365 0.57 -9.75 -11.11
N LYS A 366 1.64 -10.20 -10.46
CA LYS A 366 3.01 -9.74 -10.74
C LYS A 366 3.42 -9.97 -12.20
N LYS A 367 2.93 -11.03 -12.84
CA LYS A 367 3.14 -11.26 -14.27
C LYS A 367 2.43 -10.24 -15.14
N GLN A 368 1.19 -9.80 -14.77
CA GLN A 368 0.50 -8.74 -15.51
C GLN A 368 1.28 -7.41 -15.40
N LEU A 369 1.73 -7.04 -14.20
CA LEU A 369 2.57 -5.85 -14.00
C LEU A 369 3.85 -5.90 -14.85
N ALA A 370 4.50 -7.07 -14.90
CA ALA A 370 5.69 -7.27 -15.73
C ALA A 370 5.41 -7.22 -17.26
N LEU A 371 4.21 -7.56 -17.69
CA LEU A 371 3.80 -7.39 -19.09
C LEU A 371 3.57 -5.91 -19.41
N LEU A 372 2.79 -5.21 -18.58
CA LEU A 372 2.52 -3.78 -18.71
C LEU A 372 3.81 -2.94 -18.67
N SER A 373 4.75 -3.29 -17.79
CA SER A 373 6.05 -2.60 -17.69
C SER A 373 6.91 -2.73 -18.97
N ARG A 374 6.58 -3.70 -19.85
CA ARG A 374 7.21 -3.91 -21.16
C ARG A 374 6.36 -3.38 -22.33
N GLY A 375 5.25 -2.68 -22.04
CA GLY A 375 4.30 -2.22 -23.06
C GLY A 375 3.53 -3.35 -23.74
N LYS A 376 3.41 -4.51 -23.07
CA LYS A 376 2.69 -5.68 -23.62
C LYS A 376 1.29 -5.79 -23.02
N PRO A 377 0.31 -6.30 -23.78
CA PRO A 377 -1.03 -6.55 -23.27
C PRO A 377 -1.01 -7.57 -22.13
N THR A 378 -1.93 -7.40 -21.18
CA THR A 378 -2.12 -8.33 -20.07
C THR A 378 -2.63 -9.69 -20.53
N ARG A 379 -2.34 -10.73 -19.76
CA ARG A 379 -2.75 -12.12 -20.01
C ARG A 379 -3.21 -12.77 -18.70
N PRO A 380 -4.40 -12.38 -18.15
CA PRO A 380 -4.85 -12.87 -16.84
C PRO A 380 -5.08 -14.39 -16.82
N ARG A 381 -5.46 -15.00 -17.96
CA ARG A 381 -5.62 -16.45 -18.11
C ARG A 381 -4.28 -17.16 -18.35
N THR A 382 -3.28 -16.89 -17.52
CA THR A 382 -1.98 -17.59 -17.57
C THR A 382 -1.98 -18.79 -16.64
N SER A 383 -1.16 -19.81 -16.93
CA SER A 383 -1.00 -20.98 -16.04
C SER A 383 -0.52 -20.53 -14.64
N PRO A 384 -1.26 -20.85 -13.56
CA PRO A 384 -0.87 -20.50 -12.19
C PRO A 384 0.48 -21.12 -11.80
N LEU A 385 0.74 -22.36 -12.20
CA LEU A 385 2.00 -23.07 -11.91
C LEU A 385 3.19 -22.38 -12.57
N LEU A 386 3.08 -22.05 -13.87
CA LEU A 386 4.16 -21.36 -14.58
C LEU A 386 4.39 -19.94 -14.04
N ALA A 387 3.33 -19.23 -13.63
CA ALA A 387 3.45 -17.93 -13.00
C ALA A 387 4.18 -18.03 -11.66
N LEU A 388 3.82 -19.02 -10.84
CA LEU A 388 4.44 -19.26 -9.53
C LEU A 388 5.92 -19.62 -9.66
N LEU A 389 6.27 -20.59 -10.50
CA LEU A 389 7.65 -21.00 -10.73
C LEU A 389 8.51 -19.86 -11.28
N GLY A 390 7.99 -19.13 -12.27
CA GLY A 390 8.70 -17.98 -12.85
C GLY A 390 8.93 -16.86 -11.83
N ASN A 391 7.93 -16.58 -10.97
CA ASN A 391 8.07 -15.60 -9.90
C ASN A 391 9.10 -16.05 -8.85
N GLN A 392 9.10 -17.33 -8.44
CA GLN A 392 10.08 -17.86 -7.50
C GLN A 392 11.52 -17.75 -8.00
N LEU A 393 11.76 -18.12 -9.28
CA LEU A 393 13.08 -18.00 -9.90
C LEU A 393 13.55 -16.54 -9.97
N LYS A 394 12.63 -15.63 -10.36
CA LYS A 394 12.90 -14.19 -10.40
C LYS A 394 13.25 -13.68 -9.01
N THR A 395 12.45 -14.00 -7.98
CA THR A 395 12.66 -13.58 -6.59
C THR A 395 14.01 -14.05 -6.06
N LYS A 396 14.38 -15.32 -6.27
CA LYS A 396 15.69 -15.86 -5.84
C LYS A 396 16.87 -15.12 -6.49
N ARG A 397 16.76 -14.76 -7.78
CA ARG A 397 17.79 -13.95 -8.45
C ARG A 397 17.87 -12.56 -7.83
N GLN A 398 16.73 -11.89 -7.68
CA GLN A 398 16.63 -10.55 -7.10
C GLN A 398 17.14 -10.50 -5.66
N SER A 399 16.87 -11.53 -4.82
CA SER A 399 17.42 -11.59 -3.45
C SER A 399 18.95 -11.66 -3.44
N ARG A 400 19.57 -12.35 -4.43
CA ARG A 400 21.04 -12.37 -4.57
C ARG A 400 21.60 -11.02 -5.03
N GLU A 401 20.91 -10.35 -5.95
CA GLU A 401 21.27 -9.02 -6.45
C GLU A 401 21.15 -7.98 -5.33
N TYR A 402 20.06 -7.99 -4.56
CA TYR A 402 19.86 -7.14 -3.39
C TYR A 402 20.97 -7.29 -2.34
N ARG A 403 21.31 -8.53 -1.94
CA ARG A 403 22.38 -8.77 -0.95
C ARG A 403 23.74 -8.20 -1.40
N ARG A 404 24.03 -8.24 -2.70
CA ARG A 404 25.25 -7.61 -3.24
C ARG A 404 25.17 -6.09 -3.23
N TRP A 405 23.99 -5.54 -3.45
CA TRP A 405 23.80 -4.09 -3.46
C TRP A 405 23.84 -3.50 -2.07
N VAL A 406 23.16 -4.10 -1.10
CA VAL A 406 23.08 -3.57 0.26
C VAL A 406 24.41 -3.67 1.03
N SER A 407 25.36 -4.52 0.59
CA SER A 407 26.70 -4.67 1.16
C SER A 407 27.73 -3.66 0.59
N ARG A 408 27.37 -2.85 -0.38
CA ARG A 408 28.18 -1.75 -0.94
C ARG A 408 27.97 -0.46 -0.15
#